data_504d7ab9539e299e08034b4cadf4b4c4
#
_entry.id   504d7ab9539e299e08034b4cadf4b4c4
#
_cell.length_a   1.000
_cell.length_b   1.000
_cell.length_c   1.000
_cell.angle_alpha   90.00
_cell.angle_beta   90.00
_cell.angle_gamma   90.00
#
_symmetry.space_group_name_H-M   'P 1'
#
loop_
_entity.id
_entity.type
_entity.pdbx_description
1 polymer ?
#
loop_
_entity_poly.entity_id
_entity_poly.type
_entity_poly.pdbx_seq_one_letter_code
_entity_poly.pdbx_strand_id
1 'polypeptide(L)'
;MIKGTEEQEQIWNEIVNTNNDVIVNAGAGTGKTFTIVEGANRVNASRMGFLAFNKSIATELAERLPEHVEAKTFHALGMKAVRDAVGRTKVNNWKVKNIIDGILGRDYFAQPLVKLISLVKGSMIDCTDNKEIYKLIDEYNIEFKTPREEVMGVDLVCQILDECKKQTNEIDFDDMIWLPLVNKYPLPQFDILFVDEAQDFNEMQRRLVLACSQAGRCIIVGDKNQAIYGFRGADSGSMSIFENQLKARGKTVKSFGLTLTWRCPKSVVAEANRYVKEFNCLETAEDGKVHVNAYLNPQKGDMVLCRYNAPLVSAFYDLITQGKSAYILGRDMHKGLVNYVKKITKHNNMSSVEFMNLLTVDFRVNHSKLVDTDKQNQANTLSDKFECVKIFALKADTVGGIIAEIERLFNSKSKGDIQLSTVHKAKGLEADNVFILATERMPHPKATNMQEERNICYVAITRAKKNLYYCGPRPKN
;
A
#
# COMPACT_ATOMS: atom_id res chain seq x y z
N MET A 1 8.37 -34.28 7.85
CA MET A 1 8.00 -33.28 6.82
C MET A 1 6.50 -32.99 6.93
N ILE A 2 6.12 -31.75 6.88
CA ILE A 2 4.71 -31.33 6.90
C ILE A 2 4.10 -31.72 5.54
N LYS A 3 2.91 -32.33 5.55
CA LYS A 3 2.17 -32.62 4.32
C LYS A 3 1.39 -31.40 3.89
N GLY A 4 1.63 -30.93 2.70
CA GLY A 4 0.94 -29.76 2.10
C GLY A 4 -0.29 -30.18 1.29
N THR A 5 -0.94 -29.16 0.72
CA THR A 5 -1.89 -29.39 -0.36
C THR A 5 -1.15 -29.84 -1.62
N GLU A 6 -1.89 -30.38 -2.60
CA GLU A 6 -1.30 -30.77 -3.89
C GLU A 6 -0.57 -29.59 -4.56
N GLU A 7 -1.16 -28.39 -4.54
CA GLU A 7 -0.54 -27.16 -5.06
C GLU A 7 0.78 -26.86 -4.32
N GLN A 8 0.80 -26.96 -2.99
CA GLN A 8 2.02 -26.74 -2.19
C GLN A 8 3.09 -27.78 -2.48
N GLU A 9 2.75 -29.05 -2.58
CA GLU A 9 3.71 -30.12 -2.89
C GLU A 9 4.32 -29.93 -4.29
N GLN A 10 3.55 -29.49 -5.29
CA GLN A 10 4.07 -29.16 -6.62
C GLN A 10 5.09 -28.02 -6.55
N ILE A 11 4.80 -26.95 -5.78
CA ILE A 11 5.72 -25.82 -5.58
C ILE A 11 6.99 -26.28 -4.88
N TRP A 12 6.89 -27.06 -3.80
CA TRP A 12 8.06 -27.56 -3.07
C TRP A 12 8.91 -28.51 -3.91
N ASN A 13 8.28 -29.37 -4.71
CA ASN A 13 9.00 -30.21 -5.66
C ASN A 13 9.78 -29.41 -6.69
N GLU A 14 9.21 -28.32 -7.22
CA GLU A 14 9.92 -27.44 -8.14
C GLU A 14 11.09 -26.73 -7.44
N ILE A 15 10.88 -26.22 -6.21
CA ILE A 15 11.91 -25.55 -5.43
C ILE A 15 13.09 -26.51 -5.12
N VAL A 16 12.81 -27.77 -4.78
CA VAL A 16 13.83 -28.72 -4.36
C VAL A 16 14.58 -29.33 -5.55
N ASN A 17 13.87 -29.67 -6.61
CA ASN A 17 14.38 -30.54 -7.67
C ASN A 17 14.86 -29.81 -8.93
N THR A 18 14.65 -28.49 -9.01
CA THR A 18 15.06 -27.71 -10.20
C THR A 18 15.87 -26.45 -9.83
N ASN A 19 16.46 -25.82 -10.84
CA ASN A 19 17.12 -24.51 -10.72
C ASN A 19 16.31 -23.40 -11.40
N ASN A 20 15.04 -23.62 -11.64
CA ASN A 20 14.16 -22.65 -12.27
C ASN A 20 13.84 -21.48 -11.34
N ASP A 21 13.59 -20.31 -11.91
CA ASP A 21 12.88 -19.25 -11.20
C ASP A 21 11.42 -19.67 -11.00
N VAL A 22 10.85 -19.39 -9.84
CA VAL A 22 9.47 -19.79 -9.50
C VAL A 22 8.63 -18.56 -9.18
N ILE A 23 7.44 -18.48 -9.77
CA ILE A 23 6.42 -17.50 -9.44
C ILE A 23 5.18 -18.21 -8.91
N VAL A 24 4.71 -17.77 -7.75
CA VAL A 24 3.52 -18.32 -7.11
C VAL A 24 2.45 -17.22 -7.02
N ASN A 25 1.38 -17.37 -7.79
CA ASN A 25 0.19 -16.55 -7.69
C ASN A 25 -0.75 -17.13 -6.62
N ALA A 26 -0.80 -16.50 -5.46
CA ALA A 26 -1.44 -17.04 -4.29
C ALA A 26 -2.60 -16.16 -3.82
N GLY A 27 -3.79 -16.73 -3.66
CA GLY A 27 -4.97 -16.02 -3.17
C GLY A 27 -4.87 -15.61 -1.69
N ALA A 28 -5.89 -14.90 -1.21
CA ALA A 28 -5.99 -14.48 0.18
C ALA A 28 -6.11 -15.68 1.14
N GLY A 29 -5.26 -15.76 2.15
CA GLY A 29 -5.32 -16.83 3.15
C GLY A 29 -4.95 -18.23 2.65
N THR A 30 -4.27 -18.34 1.50
CA THR A 30 -3.85 -19.63 0.92
C THR A 30 -2.55 -20.17 1.51
N GLY A 31 -1.95 -19.46 2.48
CA GLY A 31 -0.70 -19.89 3.10
C GLY A 31 0.56 -19.50 2.30
N LYS A 32 0.54 -18.35 1.59
CA LYS A 32 1.69 -17.80 0.83
C LYS A 32 3.01 -17.95 1.57
N THR A 33 3.13 -17.21 2.67
CA THR A 33 4.36 -17.16 3.48
C THR A 33 4.74 -18.53 4.03
N PHE A 34 3.75 -19.33 4.47
CA PHE A 34 3.98 -20.70 4.90
C PHE A 34 4.62 -21.55 3.79
N THR A 35 4.09 -21.47 2.58
CA THR A 35 4.56 -22.27 1.44
C THR A 35 6.01 -21.95 1.10
N ILE A 36 6.40 -20.67 1.05
CA ILE A 36 7.80 -20.34 0.71
C ILE A 36 8.78 -20.53 1.88
N VAL A 37 8.33 -20.37 3.13
CA VAL A 37 9.14 -20.70 4.32
C VAL A 37 9.41 -22.21 4.36
N GLU A 38 8.38 -23.04 4.17
CA GLU A 38 8.56 -24.50 4.10
C GLU A 38 9.43 -24.91 2.91
N GLY A 39 9.29 -24.25 1.76
CA GLY A 39 10.18 -24.43 0.62
C GLY A 39 11.65 -24.12 0.95
N ALA A 40 11.88 -23.04 1.72
CA ALA A 40 13.23 -22.69 2.19
C ALA A 40 13.79 -23.74 3.18
N ASN A 41 12.93 -24.34 4.02
CA ASN A 41 13.32 -25.41 4.95
C ASN A 41 13.67 -26.73 4.23
N ARG A 42 13.16 -26.97 3.02
CA ARG A 42 13.36 -28.22 2.26
C ARG A 42 14.55 -28.18 1.32
N VAL A 43 15.11 -27.01 1.05
CA VAL A 43 16.22 -26.83 0.10
C VAL A 43 17.49 -26.44 0.86
N ASN A 44 18.61 -26.91 0.37
CA ASN A 44 19.93 -26.54 0.90
C ASN A 44 20.74 -25.84 -0.20
N ALA A 45 21.14 -24.61 0.07
CA ALA A 45 22.04 -23.85 -0.79
C ALA A 45 23.03 -23.06 0.08
N SER A 46 24.19 -22.72 -0.48
CA SER A 46 25.24 -22.07 0.30
C SER A 46 24.85 -20.68 0.81
N ARG A 47 24.02 -19.96 0.03
CA ARG A 47 23.63 -18.60 0.35
C ARG A 47 22.17 -18.34 -0.02
N MET A 48 21.33 -18.37 1.00
CA MET A 48 19.90 -18.14 0.83
C MET A 48 19.47 -16.83 1.48
N GLY A 49 18.62 -16.09 0.81
CA GLY A 49 18.04 -14.85 1.31
C GLY A 49 16.51 -14.87 1.28
N PHE A 50 15.89 -14.15 2.20
CA PHE A 50 14.46 -13.91 2.23
C PHE A 50 14.17 -12.41 2.35
N LEU A 51 13.52 -11.83 1.34
CA LEU A 51 13.14 -10.42 1.35
C LEU A 51 11.69 -10.25 1.80
N ALA A 52 11.52 -9.55 2.92
CA ALA A 52 10.24 -9.20 3.50
C ALA A 52 9.88 -7.74 3.23
N PHE A 53 8.58 -7.46 3.13
CA PHE A 53 8.08 -6.11 2.88
C PHE A 53 8.35 -5.12 4.03
N ASN A 54 8.33 -5.58 5.28
CA ASN A 54 8.56 -4.74 6.45
C ASN A 54 9.36 -5.44 7.55
N LYS A 55 9.81 -4.65 8.55
CA LYS A 55 10.65 -5.15 9.63
C LYS A 55 9.95 -6.18 10.53
N SER A 56 8.66 -6.02 10.80
CA SER A 56 7.92 -6.96 11.66
C SER A 56 7.88 -8.35 11.02
N ILE A 57 7.55 -8.40 9.72
CA ILE A 57 7.55 -9.66 8.94
C ILE A 57 8.96 -10.24 8.87
N ALA A 58 9.98 -9.43 8.62
CA ALA A 58 11.36 -9.92 8.57
C ALA A 58 11.81 -10.55 9.91
N THR A 59 11.38 -9.97 11.04
CA THR A 59 11.70 -10.51 12.38
C THR A 59 10.95 -11.83 12.63
N GLU A 60 9.66 -11.90 12.32
CA GLU A 60 8.88 -13.15 12.43
C GLU A 60 9.45 -14.27 11.54
N LEU A 61 9.85 -13.92 10.32
CA LEU A 61 10.44 -14.87 9.39
C LEU A 61 11.81 -15.41 9.88
N ALA A 62 12.64 -14.56 10.49
CA ALA A 62 13.92 -14.97 11.05
C ALA A 62 13.79 -16.05 12.14
N GLU A 63 12.65 -16.09 12.85
CA GLU A 63 12.35 -17.12 13.86
C GLU A 63 11.89 -18.44 13.25
N ARG A 64 11.42 -18.44 12.00
CA ARG A 64 10.80 -19.59 11.31
C ARG A 64 11.69 -20.20 10.23
N LEU A 65 12.69 -19.46 9.78
CA LEU A 65 13.63 -19.86 8.73
C LEU A 65 14.86 -20.56 9.32
N PRO A 66 15.55 -21.43 8.56
CA PRO A 66 16.83 -21.97 8.96
C PRO A 66 17.84 -20.86 9.25
N GLU A 67 18.75 -21.07 10.21
CA GLU A 67 19.75 -20.06 10.65
C GLU A 67 20.62 -19.49 9.53
N HIS A 68 20.86 -20.29 8.48
CA HIS A 68 21.66 -19.89 7.31
C HIS A 68 20.90 -19.04 6.28
N VAL A 69 19.59 -18.81 6.46
CA VAL A 69 18.77 -17.96 5.58
C VAL A 69 18.73 -16.54 6.12
N GLU A 70 19.24 -15.59 5.36
CA GLU A 70 19.21 -14.18 5.74
C GLU A 70 17.83 -13.54 5.49
N ALA A 71 17.02 -13.35 6.54
CA ALA A 71 15.78 -12.57 6.44
C ALA A 71 16.04 -11.07 6.58
N LYS A 72 15.73 -10.29 5.55
CA LYS A 72 15.94 -8.83 5.52
C LYS A 72 14.79 -8.09 4.83
N THR A 73 14.65 -6.82 5.13
CA THR A 73 13.84 -5.90 4.30
C THR A 73 14.69 -5.37 3.14
N PHE A 74 14.03 -4.89 2.08
CA PHE A 74 14.70 -4.22 0.95
C PHE A 74 15.60 -3.07 1.43
N HIS A 75 15.09 -2.23 2.31
CA HIS A 75 15.83 -1.10 2.86
C HIS A 75 17.04 -1.53 3.69
N ALA A 76 16.91 -2.59 4.49
CA ALA A 76 18.04 -3.10 5.29
C ALA A 76 19.15 -3.68 4.40
N LEU A 77 18.78 -4.38 3.33
CA LEU A 77 19.73 -4.94 2.36
C LEU A 77 20.44 -3.82 1.59
N GLY A 78 19.68 -2.86 1.06
CA GLY A 78 20.23 -1.74 0.30
C GLY A 78 21.08 -0.81 1.19
N MET A 79 20.63 -0.50 2.42
CA MET A 79 21.40 0.28 3.40
C MET A 79 22.75 -0.37 3.71
N LYS A 80 22.81 -1.69 3.81
CA LYS A 80 24.08 -2.41 3.98
C LYS A 80 24.99 -2.16 2.78
N ALA A 81 24.49 -2.31 1.56
CA ALA A 81 25.26 -2.08 0.34
C ALA A 81 25.80 -0.62 0.25
N VAL A 82 24.98 0.37 0.62
CA VAL A 82 25.43 1.78 0.69
C VAL A 82 26.58 1.91 1.69
N ARG A 83 26.42 1.39 2.92
CA ARG A 83 27.46 1.50 3.96
C ARG A 83 28.74 0.78 3.60
N ASP A 84 28.64 -0.37 2.97
CA ASP A 84 29.81 -1.13 2.52
C ASP A 84 30.58 -0.38 1.41
N ALA A 85 29.88 0.41 0.58
CA ALA A 85 30.47 1.16 -0.52
C ALA A 85 31.04 2.54 -0.13
N VAL A 86 30.29 3.31 0.72
CA VAL A 86 30.64 4.72 1.02
C VAL A 86 30.96 4.97 2.49
N GLY A 87 30.91 3.95 3.33
CA GLY A 87 31.18 4.06 4.75
C GLY A 87 29.99 4.57 5.57
N ARG A 88 30.27 5.35 6.61
CA ARG A 88 29.25 5.81 7.54
C ARG A 88 28.30 6.83 6.90
N THR A 89 27.01 6.50 6.86
CA THR A 89 25.95 7.39 6.36
C THR A 89 24.81 7.52 7.38
N LYS A 90 24.12 8.66 7.38
CA LYS A 90 22.94 8.96 8.22
C LYS A 90 21.67 8.89 7.40
N VAL A 91 20.57 8.46 8.03
CA VAL A 91 19.24 8.54 7.43
C VAL A 91 18.66 9.92 7.69
N ASN A 92 18.33 10.63 6.60
CA ASN A 92 17.69 11.92 6.64
C ASN A 92 16.53 11.98 5.65
N ASN A 93 15.31 11.84 6.16
CA ASN A 93 14.09 11.87 5.35
C ASN A 93 13.78 13.27 4.74
N TRP A 94 14.53 14.29 5.13
CA TRP A 94 14.43 15.65 4.58
C TRP A 94 15.47 15.92 3.50
N LYS A 95 16.30 14.94 3.11
CA LYS A 95 17.40 15.12 2.15
C LYS A 95 16.92 15.76 0.85
N VAL A 96 15.94 15.18 0.18
CA VAL A 96 15.40 15.72 -1.09
C VAL A 96 14.85 17.12 -0.88
N LYS A 97 14.09 17.34 0.21
CA LYS A 97 13.60 18.69 0.53
C LYS A 97 14.74 19.69 0.72
N ASN A 98 15.79 19.32 1.46
CA ASN A 98 16.94 20.18 1.69
C ASN A 98 17.68 20.51 0.40
N ILE A 99 17.80 19.58 -0.54
CA ILE A 99 18.36 19.81 -1.88
C ILE A 99 17.49 20.82 -2.65
N ILE A 100 16.17 20.63 -2.65
CA ILE A 100 15.22 21.54 -3.31
C ILE A 100 15.30 22.95 -2.67
N ASP A 101 15.32 23.04 -1.34
CA ASP A 101 15.46 24.32 -0.62
C ASP A 101 16.79 25.03 -0.96
N GLY A 102 17.84 24.28 -1.22
CA GLY A 102 19.13 24.82 -1.67
C GLY A 102 19.10 25.39 -3.10
N ILE A 103 18.27 24.80 -3.97
CA ILE A 103 18.13 25.22 -5.39
C ILE A 103 17.11 26.37 -5.54
N LEU A 104 15.95 26.26 -4.89
CA LEU A 104 14.78 27.13 -5.10
C LEU A 104 14.50 28.10 -3.95
N GLY A 105 15.24 27.98 -2.84
CA GLY A 105 14.99 28.73 -1.61
C GLY A 105 13.95 28.06 -0.69
N ARG A 106 13.99 28.42 0.61
CA ARG A 106 13.16 27.78 1.65
C ARG A 106 11.66 28.11 1.57
N ASP A 107 11.32 29.19 0.91
CA ASP A 107 9.92 29.63 0.75
C ASP A 107 9.17 28.86 -0.34
N TYR A 108 9.90 28.07 -1.13
CA TYR A 108 9.30 27.21 -2.14
C TYR A 108 8.53 26.05 -1.51
N PHE A 109 7.31 25.79 -2.00
CA PHE A 109 6.49 24.65 -1.56
C PHE A 109 7.00 23.35 -2.20
N ALA A 110 7.98 22.72 -1.58
CA ALA A 110 8.74 21.60 -2.13
C ALA A 110 7.97 20.26 -2.21
N GLN A 111 6.80 20.12 -1.56
CA GLN A 111 6.10 18.83 -1.42
C GLN A 111 5.77 18.12 -2.75
N PRO A 112 5.25 18.80 -3.81
CA PRO A 112 5.00 18.15 -5.09
C PRO A 112 6.29 17.60 -5.70
N LEU A 113 7.36 18.38 -5.66
CA LEU A 113 8.64 17.98 -6.23
C LEU A 113 9.32 16.88 -5.44
N VAL A 114 9.22 16.87 -4.10
CA VAL A 114 9.67 15.75 -3.25
C VAL A 114 8.95 14.47 -3.62
N LYS A 115 7.61 14.52 -3.80
CA LYS A 115 6.82 13.37 -4.22
C LYS A 115 7.22 12.89 -5.62
N LEU A 116 7.43 13.82 -6.56
CA LEU A 116 7.87 13.49 -7.92
C LEU A 116 9.22 12.78 -7.91
N ILE A 117 10.21 13.28 -7.18
CA ILE A 117 11.54 12.66 -7.06
C ILE A 117 11.44 11.24 -6.49
N SER A 118 10.62 11.02 -5.46
CA SER A 118 10.41 9.68 -4.89
C SER A 118 9.83 8.72 -5.93
N LEU A 119 8.84 9.16 -6.73
CA LEU A 119 8.25 8.35 -7.79
C LEU A 119 9.24 8.05 -8.93
N VAL A 120 10.04 9.03 -9.35
CA VAL A 120 11.07 8.84 -10.38
C VAL A 120 12.14 7.85 -9.89
N LYS A 121 12.60 7.95 -8.64
CA LYS A 121 13.48 6.93 -8.03
C LYS A 121 12.81 5.56 -8.04
N GLY A 122 11.56 5.47 -7.57
CA GLY A 122 10.81 4.21 -7.46
C GLY A 122 10.53 3.52 -8.80
N SER A 123 10.23 4.28 -9.84
CA SER A 123 9.97 3.78 -11.19
C SER A 123 11.23 3.57 -12.02
N MET A 124 12.38 4.06 -11.56
CA MET A 124 13.68 3.92 -12.26
C MET A 124 13.67 4.43 -13.70
N ILE A 125 12.79 5.39 -14.02
CA ILE A 125 12.75 6.03 -15.34
C ILE A 125 13.94 6.98 -15.53
N ASP A 126 14.27 7.19 -16.81
CA ASP A 126 15.32 8.16 -17.16
C ASP A 126 14.83 9.58 -16.86
N CYS A 127 15.59 10.33 -16.09
CA CYS A 127 15.25 11.70 -15.73
C CYS A 127 15.22 12.67 -16.91
N THR A 128 15.72 12.27 -18.08
CA THR A 128 15.65 13.05 -19.32
C THR A 128 14.38 12.78 -20.12
N ASP A 129 13.61 11.74 -19.75
CA ASP A 129 12.33 11.42 -20.38
C ASP A 129 11.18 12.21 -19.75
N ASN A 130 11.07 13.47 -20.16
CA ASN A 130 10.02 14.36 -19.67
C ASN A 130 8.61 13.79 -19.90
N LYS A 131 8.39 12.99 -20.95
CA LYS A 131 7.08 12.40 -21.23
C LYS A 131 6.66 11.42 -20.14
N GLU A 132 7.56 10.52 -19.74
CA GLU A 132 7.29 9.59 -18.63
C GLU A 132 7.19 10.32 -17.29
N ILE A 133 7.94 11.42 -17.08
CA ILE A 133 7.82 12.24 -15.87
C ILE A 133 6.44 12.91 -15.80
N TYR A 134 5.94 13.52 -16.90
CA TYR A 134 4.59 14.10 -16.93
C TYR A 134 3.52 13.03 -16.71
N LYS A 135 3.70 11.83 -17.25
CA LYS A 135 2.81 10.71 -17.00
C LYS A 135 2.75 10.34 -15.51
N LEU A 136 3.87 10.35 -14.77
CA LEU A 136 3.86 10.18 -13.31
C LEU A 136 3.10 11.30 -12.61
N ILE A 137 3.27 12.56 -13.06
CA ILE A 137 2.54 13.69 -12.48
C ILE A 137 1.03 13.49 -12.60
N ASP A 138 0.56 13.06 -13.77
CA ASP A 138 -0.85 12.81 -14.03
C ASP A 138 -1.37 11.57 -13.29
N GLU A 139 -0.66 10.45 -13.36
CA GLU A 139 -1.06 9.18 -12.74
C GLU A 139 -1.13 9.29 -11.21
N TYR A 140 -0.13 9.95 -10.60
CA TYR A 140 -0.06 10.10 -9.13
C TYR A 140 -0.62 11.42 -8.62
N ASN A 141 -1.27 12.18 -9.49
CA ASN A 141 -1.94 13.44 -9.15
C ASN A 141 -1.04 14.37 -8.32
N ILE A 142 0.11 14.73 -8.89
CA ILE A 142 1.02 15.66 -8.23
C ILE A 142 0.55 17.09 -8.50
N GLU A 143 0.17 17.82 -7.45
CA GLU A 143 -0.36 19.16 -7.56
C GLU A 143 0.76 20.21 -7.36
N PHE A 144 1.22 20.82 -8.43
CA PHE A 144 1.99 22.05 -8.38
C PHE A 144 1.05 23.25 -8.24
N LYS A 145 1.52 24.36 -7.64
CA LYS A 145 0.70 25.56 -7.47
C LYS A 145 0.33 26.23 -8.79
N THR A 146 1.22 26.16 -9.77
CA THR A 146 1.04 26.75 -11.11
C THR A 146 1.63 25.83 -12.18
N PRO A 147 1.13 25.90 -13.44
CA PRO A 147 1.75 25.18 -14.57
C PRO A 147 3.25 25.52 -14.77
N ARG A 148 3.63 26.76 -14.47
CA ARG A 148 5.05 27.17 -14.55
C ARG A 148 5.91 26.44 -13.51
N GLU A 149 5.40 26.25 -12.28
CA GLU A 149 6.10 25.45 -11.25
C GLU A 149 6.20 23.98 -11.64
N GLU A 150 5.19 23.42 -12.33
CA GLU A 150 5.20 22.06 -12.83
C GLU A 150 6.32 21.86 -13.87
N VAL A 151 6.39 22.74 -14.90
CA VAL A 151 7.45 22.71 -15.91
C VAL A 151 8.83 22.85 -15.27
N MET A 152 9.00 23.85 -14.41
CA MET A 152 10.27 24.06 -13.66
C MET A 152 10.61 22.82 -12.82
N GLY A 153 9.63 22.21 -12.17
CA GLY A 153 9.83 21.00 -11.38
C GLY A 153 10.35 19.84 -12.21
N VAL A 154 9.78 19.62 -13.40
CA VAL A 154 10.22 18.60 -14.36
C VAL A 154 11.65 18.86 -14.82
N ASP A 155 11.99 20.10 -15.19
CA ASP A 155 13.33 20.49 -15.64
C ASP A 155 14.42 20.27 -14.57
N LEU A 156 14.04 20.34 -13.29
CA LEU A 156 14.96 20.17 -12.16
C LEU A 156 15.16 18.72 -11.72
N VAL A 157 14.36 17.75 -12.21
CA VAL A 157 14.42 16.36 -11.77
C VAL A 157 15.83 15.79 -11.88
N CYS A 158 16.47 15.91 -13.05
CA CYS A 158 17.83 15.40 -13.27
C CYS A 158 18.84 16.03 -12.31
N GLN A 159 18.80 17.35 -12.14
CA GLN A 159 19.71 18.07 -11.24
C GLN A 159 19.55 17.59 -9.79
N ILE A 160 18.31 17.43 -9.31
CA ILE A 160 18.04 16.94 -7.95
C ILE A 160 18.53 15.52 -7.75
N LEU A 161 18.29 14.63 -8.74
CA LEU A 161 18.76 13.24 -8.67
C LEU A 161 20.30 13.16 -8.68
N ASP A 162 20.97 14.00 -9.45
CA ASP A 162 22.43 14.06 -9.46
C ASP A 162 22.98 14.55 -8.12
N GLU A 163 22.35 15.54 -7.49
CA GLU A 163 22.70 15.93 -6.12
C GLU A 163 22.42 14.80 -5.11
N CYS A 164 21.33 14.03 -5.27
CA CYS A 164 21.07 12.86 -4.45
C CYS A 164 22.19 11.79 -4.57
N LYS A 165 22.72 11.57 -5.79
CA LYS A 165 23.84 10.63 -6.03
C LYS A 165 25.16 11.08 -5.38
N LYS A 166 25.45 12.38 -5.40
CA LYS A 166 26.67 12.96 -4.82
C LYS A 166 26.67 12.96 -3.29
N GLN A 167 25.52 13.29 -2.69
CA GLN A 167 25.37 13.39 -1.23
C GLN A 167 25.09 12.04 -0.60
N THR A 168 26.14 11.27 -0.30
CA THR A 168 26.03 9.90 0.26
C THR A 168 26.26 9.83 1.77
N ASN A 169 26.70 10.91 2.41
CA ASN A 169 26.83 11.05 3.87
C ASN A 169 25.45 11.13 4.57
N GLU A 170 24.43 11.60 3.85
CA GLU A 170 23.02 11.58 4.25
C GLU A 170 22.17 10.97 3.14
N ILE A 171 21.29 10.03 3.48
CA ILE A 171 20.41 9.35 2.52
C ILE A 171 18.98 9.29 3.05
N ASP A 172 18.01 9.34 2.15
CA ASP A 172 16.60 9.09 2.47
C ASP A 172 16.25 7.59 2.34
N PHE A 173 14.99 7.24 2.57
CA PHE A 173 14.54 5.86 2.44
C PHE A 173 14.64 5.33 1.01
N ASP A 174 14.32 6.14 0.01
CA ASP A 174 14.42 5.71 -1.40
C ASP A 174 15.88 5.49 -1.79
N ASP A 175 16.80 6.35 -1.33
CA ASP A 175 18.23 6.22 -1.56
C ASP A 175 18.82 4.89 -1.07
N MET A 176 18.26 4.32 -0.01
CA MET A 176 18.76 3.03 0.50
C MET A 176 18.71 1.94 -0.58
N ILE A 177 17.71 1.97 -1.46
CA ILE A 177 17.55 1.00 -2.54
C ILE A 177 18.06 1.56 -3.86
N TRP A 178 17.81 2.84 -4.13
CA TRP A 178 18.11 3.50 -5.39
C TRP A 178 19.60 3.67 -5.63
N LEU A 179 20.37 4.18 -4.63
CA LEU A 179 21.80 4.42 -4.79
C LEU A 179 22.59 3.17 -5.15
N PRO A 180 22.39 2.00 -4.50
CA PRO A 180 23.08 0.78 -4.92
C PRO A 180 22.86 0.42 -6.38
N LEU A 181 21.67 0.66 -6.92
CA LEU A 181 21.34 0.35 -8.30
C LEU A 181 21.97 1.32 -9.29
N VAL A 182 21.82 2.64 -9.04
CA VAL A 182 22.30 3.66 -9.99
C VAL A 182 23.80 3.88 -9.94
N ASN A 183 24.43 3.72 -8.77
CA ASN A 183 25.87 3.82 -8.58
C ASN A 183 26.59 2.45 -8.71
N LYS A 184 25.84 1.38 -8.99
CA LYS A 184 26.38 0.01 -9.16
C LYS A 184 27.21 -0.44 -7.96
N TYR A 185 26.75 -0.15 -6.73
CA TYR A 185 27.42 -0.64 -5.53
C TYR A 185 27.35 -2.17 -5.46
N PRO A 186 28.36 -2.84 -4.91
CA PRO A 186 28.33 -4.28 -4.73
C PRO A 186 27.12 -4.72 -3.91
N LEU A 187 26.29 -5.57 -4.51
CA LEU A 187 25.14 -6.16 -3.86
C LEU A 187 25.41 -7.61 -3.48
N PRO A 188 24.89 -8.10 -2.35
CA PRO A 188 25.05 -9.51 -2.00
C PRO A 188 24.39 -10.39 -3.08
N GLN A 189 25.05 -11.49 -3.41
CA GLN A 189 24.51 -12.47 -4.35
C GLN A 189 23.97 -13.67 -3.56
N PHE A 190 22.78 -14.12 -3.92
CA PHE A 190 22.13 -15.29 -3.33
C PHE A 190 21.98 -16.39 -4.37
N ASP A 191 22.22 -17.63 -3.95
CA ASP A 191 21.95 -18.82 -4.77
C ASP A 191 20.43 -19.01 -4.92
N ILE A 192 19.69 -18.73 -3.83
CA ILE A 192 18.23 -18.72 -3.81
C ILE A 192 17.75 -17.48 -3.05
N LEU A 193 16.91 -16.68 -3.69
CA LEU A 193 16.29 -15.50 -3.09
C LEU A 193 14.78 -15.66 -3.04
N PHE A 194 14.24 -15.82 -1.84
CA PHE A 194 12.81 -15.87 -1.57
C PHE A 194 12.24 -14.45 -1.41
N VAL A 195 11.07 -14.21 -1.99
CA VAL A 195 10.47 -12.89 -2.03
C VAL A 195 8.97 -13.00 -1.79
N ASP A 196 8.44 -12.31 -0.77
CA ASP A 196 7.01 -12.27 -0.44
C ASP A 196 6.39 -10.92 -0.83
N GLU A 197 5.06 -10.92 -1.01
CA GLU A 197 4.22 -9.75 -1.33
C GLU A 197 4.66 -9.01 -2.62
N ALA A 198 5.13 -9.74 -3.64
CA ALA A 198 5.70 -9.15 -4.85
C ALA A 198 4.70 -8.34 -5.70
N GLN A 199 3.40 -8.47 -5.47
CA GLN A 199 2.38 -7.64 -6.13
C GLN A 199 2.45 -6.16 -5.74
N ASP A 200 3.13 -5.82 -4.64
CA ASP A 200 3.25 -4.45 -4.15
C ASP A 200 4.57 -3.77 -4.53
N PHE A 201 5.38 -4.40 -5.38
CA PHE A 201 6.69 -3.87 -5.75
C PHE A 201 6.62 -2.82 -6.85
N ASN A 202 7.46 -1.80 -6.69
CA ASN A 202 7.83 -0.89 -7.76
C ASN A 202 9.05 -1.43 -8.54
N GLU A 203 9.41 -0.75 -9.62
CA GLU A 203 10.52 -1.16 -10.49
C GLU A 203 11.86 -1.19 -9.75
N MET A 204 12.12 -0.24 -8.88
CA MET A 204 13.36 -0.18 -8.09
C MET A 204 13.53 -1.45 -7.22
N GLN A 205 12.46 -1.91 -6.58
CA GLN A 205 12.48 -3.12 -5.75
C GLN A 205 12.70 -4.37 -6.59
N ARG A 206 12.03 -4.49 -7.76
CA ARG A 206 12.25 -5.61 -8.69
C ARG A 206 13.70 -5.65 -9.18
N ARG A 207 14.27 -4.50 -9.58
CA ARG A 207 15.68 -4.44 -9.99
C ARG A 207 16.63 -4.83 -8.89
N LEU A 208 16.36 -4.49 -7.63
CA LEU A 208 17.19 -4.92 -6.51
C LEU A 208 17.18 -6.46 -6.37
N VAL A 209 16.00 -7.10 -6.44
CA VAL A 209 15.87 -8.57 -6.40
C VAL A 209 16.68 -9.20 -7.52
N LEU A 210 16.51 -8.71 -8.76
CA LEU A 210 17.23 -9.23 -9.94
C LEU A 210 18.74 -9.05 -9.80
N ALA A 211 19.18 -7.92 -9.28
CA ALA A 211 20.60 -7.63 -9.06
C ALA A 211 21.23 -8.51 -7.97
N CYS A 212 20.45 -8.91 -6.95
CA CYS A 212 20.92 -9.79 -5.87
C CYS A 212 20.87 -11.29 -6.21
N SER A 213 20.27 -11.67 -7.33
CA SER A 213 20.09 -13.08 -7.75
C SER A 213 20.63 -13.37 -9.16
N GLN A 214 21.64 -12.62 -9.61
CA GLN A 214 22.17 -12.74 -11.00
C GLN A 214 22.66 -14.15 -11.31
N ALA A 215 23.45 -14.75 -10.43
CA ALA A 215 23.94 -16.11 -10.59
C ALA A 215 22.97 -17.17 -10.06
N GLY A 216 22.12 -16.81 -9.12
CA GLY A 216 21.13 -17.65 -8.46
C GLY A 216 19.75 -17.61 -9.09
N ARG A 217 18.73 -18.02 -8.34
CA ARG A 217 17.32 -18.05 -8.75
C ARG A 217 16.42 -17.34 -7.75
N CYS A 218 15.23 -16.96 -8.20
CA CYS A 218 14.21 -16.32 -7.39
C CYS A 218 13.01 -17.24 -7.16
N ILE A 219 12.49 -17.25 -5.94
CA ILE A 219 11.23 -17.87 -5.56
C ILE A 219 10.32 -16.75 -5.09
N ILE A 220 9.36 -16.38 -5.92
CA ILE A 220 8.54 -15.14 -5.74
C ILE A 220 7.11 -15.53 -5.48
N VAL A 221 6.52 -14.98 -4.41
CA VAL A 221 5.10 -15.16 -4.14
C VAL A 221 4.39 -13.83 -4.02
N GLY A 222 3.16 -13.79 -4.47
CA GLY A 222 2.30 -12.61 -4.37
C GLY A 222 0.86 -12.92 -4.76
N ASP A 223 -0.03 -12.00 -4.47
CA ASP A 223 -1.44 -12.06 -4.87
C ASP A 223 -1.75 -10.89 -5.81
N LYS A 224 -1.79 -11.15 -7.11
CA LYS A 224 -2.11 -10.12 -8.11
C LYS A 224 -3.45 -9.43 -7.85
N ASN A 225 -4.38 -10.12 -7.17
CA ASN A 225 -5.70 -9.60 -6.82
C ASN A 225 -5.70 -8.80 -5.50
N GLN A 226 -4.56 -8.75 -4.79
CA GLN A 226 -4.34 -7.87 -3.65
C GLN A 226 -3.42 -6.68 -3.97
N ALA A 227 -3.12 -6.41 -5.23
CA ALA A 227 -2.41 -5.22 -5.67
C ALA A 227 -3.34 -3.99 -5.56
N ILE A 228 -3.23 -3.24 -4.46
CA ILE A 228 -4.07 -2.07 -4.13
C ILE A 228 -3.25 -0.85 -3.71
N TYR A 229 -1.94 -0.85 -3.93
CA TYR A 229 -1.03 0.24 -3.57
C TYR A 229 -0.49 1.00 -4.79
N GLY A 230 -1.21 1.01 -5.91
CA GLY A 230 -0.87 1.78 -7.09
C GLY A 230 -0.58 3.25 -6.76
N PHE A 231 -1.38 3.87 -5.90
CA PHE A 231 -1.20 5.25 -5.43
C PHE A 231 0.12 5.52 -4.65
N ARG A 232 0.88 4.47 -4.28
CA ARG A 232 2.21 4.55 -3.64
C ARG A 232 3.37 4.25 -4.58
N GLY A 233 3.12 4.14 -5.88
CA GLY A 233 4.14 3.80 -6.85
C GLY A 233 4.34 2.30 -7.07
N ALA A 234 3.50 1.44 -6.50
CA ALA A 234 3.46 0.03 -6.84
C ALA A 234 2.83 -0.16 -8.23
N ASP A 235 3.41 -1.01 -9.06
CA ASP A 235 2.85 -1.30 -10.37
C ASP A 235 1.66 -2.26 -10.26
N SER A 236 0.51 -1.90 -10.81
CA SER A 236 -0.69 -2.76 -10.80
C SER A 236 -0.48 -4.11 -11.48
N GLY A 237 0.50 -4.19 -12.39
CA GLY A 237 0.93 -5.40 -13.08
C GLY A 237 2.22 -6.01 -12.52
N SER A 238 2.66 -5.66 -11.30
CA SER A 238 3.97 -6.01 -10.76
C SER A 238 4.34 -7.48 -10.92
N MET A 239 3.43 -8.42 -10.64
CA MET A 239 3.69 -9.86 -10.80
C MET A 239 4.00 -10.24 -12.25
N SER A 240 3.23 -9.74 -13.22
CA SER A 240 3.44 -10.04 -14.64
C SER A 240 4.69 -9.36 -15.18
N ILE A 241 4.96 -8.14 -14.75
CA ILE A 241 6.19 -7.42 -15.11
C ILE A 241 7.40 -8.19 -14.58
N PHE A 242 7.36 -8.65 -13.32
CA PHE A 242 8.44 -9.40 -12.73
C PHE A 242 8.68 -10.74 -13.44
N GLU A 243 7.62 -11.46 -13.81
CA GLU A 243 7.73 -12.70 -14.61
C GLU A 243 8.44 -12.45 -15.94
N ASN A 244 8.07 -11.38 -16.65
CA ASN A 244 8.72 -11.01 -17.90
C ASN A 244 10.18 -10.63 -17.72
N GLN A 245 10.52 -9.91 -16.65
CA GLN A 245 11.91 -9.56 -16.32
C GLN A 245 12.74 -10.80 -15.99
N LEU A 246 12.18 -11.79 -15.29
CA LEU A 246 12.86 -13.06 -15.02
C LEU A 246 13.09 -13.86 -16.31
N LYS A 247 12.07 -13.97 -17.18
CA LYS A 247 12.21 -14.63 -18.49
C LYS A 247 13.29 -13.97 -19.37
N ALA A 248 13.40 -12.65 -19.31
CA ALA A 248 14.41 -11.90 -20.06
C ALA A 248 15.86 -12.19 -19.62
N ARG A 249 16.06 -12.80 -18.43
CA ARG A 249 17.39 -13.28 -17.96
C ARG A 249 17.85 -14.56 -18.68
N GLY A 250 17.03 -15.14 -19.54
CA GLY A 250 17.35 -16.40 -20.23
C GLY A 250 17.21 -17.65 -19.36
N LYS A 251 16.59 -17.55 -18.18
CA LYS A 251 16.29 -18.69 -17.30
C LYS A 251 14.85 -19.18 -17.49
N THR A 252 14.64 -20.46 -17.18
CA THR A 252 13.29 -21.03 -17.15
C THR A 252 12.54 -20.45 -15.94
N VAL A 253 11.34 -19.95 -16.18
CA VAL A 253 10.41 -19.47 -15.15
C VAL A 253 9.21 -20.41 -15.09
N LYS A 254 8.93 -20.95 -13.92
CA LYS A 254 7.73 -21.78 -13.65
C LYS A 254 6.74 -21.01 -12.81
N SER A 255 5.49 -21.01 -13.26
CA SER A 255 4.39 -20.32 -12.58
C SER A 255 3.42 -21.33 -11.98
N PHE A 256 3.06 -21.12 -10.71
CA PHE A 256 2.14 -21.95 -9.92
C PHE A 256 1.00 -21.10 -9.34
N GLY A 257 -0.10 -21.75 -9.02
CA GLY A 257 -1.21 -21.16 -8.28
C GLY A 257 -1.28 -21.70 -6.85
N LEU A 258 -1.71 -20.86 -5.92
CA LEU A 258 -2.25 -21.29 -4.62
C LEU A 258 -3.66 -20.74 -4.54
N THR A 259 -4.65 -21.59 -4.78
CA THR A 259 -6.05 -21.19 -4.90
C THR A 259 -6.87 -21.53 -3.66
N LEU A 260 -6.41 -22.50 -2.85
CA LEU A 260 -7.13 -23.03 -1.72
C LEU A 260 -6.92 -22.17 -0.46
N THR A 261 -7.93 -21.43 -0.02
CA THR A 261 -7.87 -20.61 1.19
C THR A 261 -8.15 -21.42 2.47
N TRP A 262 -7.36 -21.14 3.51
CA TRP A 262 -7.57 -21.65 4.88
C TRP A 262 -8.30 -20.64 5.78
N ARG A 263 -8.57 -19.45 5.25
CA ARG A 263 -9.15 -18.33 6.00
C ARG A 263 -10.65 -18.23 5.80
N CYS A 264 -11.08 -18.25 4.54
CA CYS A 264 -12.43 -17.85 4.17
C CYS A 264 -13.40 -19.05 4.15
N PRO A 265 -14.60 -18.91 4.72
CA PRO A 265 -15.65 -19.91 4.63
C PRO A 265 -16.26 -19.93 3.22
N LYS A 266 -17.06 -20.97 2.90
CA LYS A 266 -17.63 -21.23 1.58
C LYS A 266 -18.39 -20.03 1.01
N SER A 267 -19.24 -19.39 1.83
CA SER A 267 -20.04 -18.24 1.38
C SER A 267 -19.19 -17.01 1.04
N VAL A 268 -18.09 -16.76 1.79
CA VAL A 268 -17.16 -15.67 1.53
C VAL A 268 -16.34 -15.96 0.28
N VAL A 269 -15.92 -17.21 0.05
CA VAL A 269 -15.25 -17.63 -1.19
C VAL A 269 -16.17 -17.42 -2.40
N ALA A 270 -17.43 -17.84 -2.31
CA ALA A 270 -18.41 -17.61 -3.37
C ALA A 270 -18.59 -16.12 -3.69
N GLU A 271 -18.57 -15.26 -2.67
CA GLU A 271 -18.67 -13.82 -2.85
C GLU A 271 -17.37 -13.22 -3.45
N ALA A 272 -16.19 -13.70 -3.03
CA ALA A 272 -14.90 -13.28 -3.58
C ALA A 272 -14.74 -13.68 -5.06
N ASN A 273 -15.28 -14.84 -5.46
CA ASN A 273 -15.25 -15.32 -6.85
C ASN A 273 -16.07 -14.46 -7.83
N ARG A 274 -16.80 -13.47 -7.36
CA ARG A 274 -17.39 -12.43 -8.22
C ARG A 274 -16.32 -11.49 -8.82
N TYR A 275 -15.14 -11.39 -8.18
CA TYR A 275 -14.07 -10.49 -8.56
C TYR A 275 -12.83 -11.21 -9.09
N VAL A 276 -12.61 -12.44 -8.63
CA VAL A 276 -11.45 -13.26 -9.01
C VAL A 276 -11.91 -14.61 -9.51
N LYS A 277 -11.09 -15.26 -10.35
CA LYS A 277 -11.32 -16.64 -10.79
C LYS A 277 -10.42 -17.56 -9.94
N GLU A 278 -10.86 -18.81 -9.77
CA GLU A 278 -10.05 -19.87 -9.17
C GLU A 278 -9.64 -19.59 -7.70
N PHE A 279 -10.57 -19.08 -6.90
CA PHE A 279 -10.39 -18.96 -5.46
C PHE A 279 -11.30 -19.97 -4.76
N ASN A 280 -10.71 -20.91 -4.03
CA ASN A 280 -11.37 -22.10 -3.49
C ASN A 280 -11.17 -22.19 -1.98
N CYS A 281 -12.02 -22.98 -1.31
CA CYS A 281 -11.85 -23.36 0.09
C CYS A 281 -11.86 -24.88 0.24
N LEU A 282 -11.48 -25.37 1.41
CA LEU A 282 -11.60 -26.77 1.76
C LEU A 282 -13.06 -27.22 1.67
N GLU A 283 -13.31 -28.46 1.27
CA GLU A 283 -14.65 -29.07 1.32
C GLU A 283 -15.21 -29.04 2.75
N THR A 284 -14.33 -29.22 3.74
CA THR A 284 -14.62 -29.19 5.17
C THR A 284 -14.73 -27.77 5.75
N ALA A 285 -14.50 -26.71 4.95
CA ALA A 285 -14.62 -25.34 5.44
C ALA A 285 -16.06 -25.05 5.91
N GLU A 286 -16.17 -24.22 6.95
CA GLU A 286 -17.46 -23.74 7.43
C GLU A 286 -18.25 -23.05 6.32
N ASP A 287 -19.59 -23.10 6.38
CA ASP A 287 -20.40 -22.43 5.36
C ASP A 287 -20.27 -20.90 5.46
N GLY A 288 -20.22 -20.35 6.68
CA GLY A 288 -20.24 -18.93 6.92
C GLY A 288 -21.53 -18.25 6.44
N LYS A 289 -21.59 -16.91 6.52
CA LYS A 289 -22.77 -16.18 6.05
C LYS A 289 -22.37 -14.87 5.38
N VAL A 290 -23.11 -14.49 4.32
CA VAL A 290 -23.03 -13.17 3.68
C VAL A 290 -24.38 -12.49 3.83
N HIS A 291 -24.39 -11.39 4.57
CA HIS A 291 -25.57 -10.56 4.81
C HIS A 291 -25.56 -9.32 3.93
N VAL A 292 -26.67 -9.01 3.31
CA VAL A 292 -26.84 -7.83 2.43
C VAL A 292 -27.85 -6.88 3.06
N ASN A 293 -27.65 -5.58 2.91
CA ASN A 293 -28.42 -4.54 3.60
C ASN A 293 -28.44 -4.73 5.12
N ALA A 294 -27.31 -5.18 5.67
CA ALA A 294 -27.17 -5.46 7.07
C ALA A 294 -27.14 -4.15 7.90
N TYR A 295 -27.72 -4.24 9.09
CA TYR A 295 -27.57 -3.17 10.07
C TYR A 295 -26.18 -3.20 10.70
N LEU A 296 -25.58 -2.01 10.90
CA LEU A 296 -24.26 -1.89 11.51
C LEU A 296 -24.33 -2.17 13.02
N ASN A 297 -24.01 -3.39 13.42
CA ASN A 297 -24.00 -3.81 14.82
C ASN A 297 -22.79 -4.67 15.17
N PRO A 298 -21.56 -4.18 14.96
CA PRO A 298 -20.36 -4.93 15.27
C PRO A 298 -20.20 -5.15 16.77
N GLN A 299 -19.56 -6.25 17.13
CA GLN A 299 -19.22 -6.62 18.50
C GLN A 299 -17.70 -6.54 18.70
N LYS A 300 -17.25 -6.78 19.93
CA LYS A 300 -15.82 -6.85 20.26
C LYS A 300 -15.07 -7.85 19.38
N GLY A 301 -13.98 -7.41 18.75
CA GLY A 301 -13.16 -8.19 17.83
C GLY A 301 -13.60 -8.12 16.38
N ASP A 302 -14.76 -7.53 16.07
CA ASP A 302 -15.22 -7.33 14.72
C ASP A 302 -14.49 -6.18 14.02
N MET A 303 -14.52 -6.21 12.69
CA MET A 303 -13.89 -5.21 11.83
C MET A 303 -14.94 -4.50 10.98
N VAL A 304 -14.83 -3.17 10.91
CA VAL A 304 -15.66 -2.32 10.04
C VAL A 304 -14.78 -1.70 8.97
N LEU A 305 -15.08 -1.98 7.72
CA LEU A 305 -14.31 -1.55 6.56
C LEU A 305 -15.09 -0.57 5.69
N CYS A 306 -14.37 0.36 5.08
CA CYS A 306 -14.91 1.22 4.05
C CYS A 306 -13.84 1.55 3.01
N ARG A 307 -14.28 1.84 1.77
CA ARG A 307 -13.40 2.40 0.73
C ARG A 307 -13.01 3.85 1.04
N TYR A 308 -13.88 4.58 1.77
CA TYR A 308 -13.81 6.00 2.06
C TYR A 308 -13.61 6.25 3.56
N ASN A 309 -13.09 7.44 3.90
CA ASN A 309 -12.88 7.82 5.29
C ASN A 309 -14.12 8.40 5.95
N ALA A 310 -14.91 9.20 5.24
CA ALA A 310 -16.07 9.89 5.82
C ALA A 310 -17.11 8.91 6.42
N PRO A 311 -17.51 7.81 5.77
CA PRO A 311 -18.42 6.84 6.39
C PRO A 311 -17.84 6.16 7.63
N LEU A 312 -16.50 5.97 7.71
CA LEU A 312 -15.85 5.43 8.91
C LEU A 312 -15.93 6.38 10.09
N VAL A 313 -15.75 7.69 9.85
CA VAL A 313 -15.86 8.71 10.89
C VAL A 313 -17.31 8.78 11.41
N SER A 314 -18.30 8.75 10.51
CA SER A 314 -19.71 8.70 10.91
C SER A 314 -20.03 7.46 11.74
N ALA A 315 -19.67 6.29 11.24
CA ALA A 315 -19.89 5.02 11.94
C ALA A 315 -19.20 4.96 13.31
N PHE A 316 -18.01 5.55 13.45
CA PHE A 316 -17.33 5.65 14.73
C PHE A 316 -18.18 6.41 15.75
N TYR A 317 -18.71 7.60 15.39
CA TYR A 317 -19.57 8.37 16.30
C TYR A 317 -20.85 7.64 16.65
N ASP A 318 -21.47 6.96 15.68
CA ASP A 318 -22.67 6.17 15.91
C ASP A 318 -22.42 5.04 16.92
N LEU A 319 -21.28 4.32 16.79
CA LEU A 319 -20.89 3.26 17.73
C LEU A 319 -20.58 3.80 19.13
N ILE A 320 -19.87 4.92 19.25
CA ILE A 320 -19.60 5.57 20.55
C ILE A 320 -20.90 6.04 21.21
N THR A 321 -21.83 6.60 20.44
CA THR A 321 -23.16 7.01 20.96
C THR A 321 -23.97 5.82 21.47
N GLN A 322 -23.77 4.63 20.87
CA GLN A 322 -24.36 3.37 21.33
C GLN A 322 -23.60 2.76 22.55
N GLY A 323 -22.60 3.45 23.10
CA GLY A 323 -21.79 2.97 24.23
C GLY A 323 -20.75 1.90 23.84
N LYS A 324 -20.46 1.70 22.55
CA LYS A 324 -19.49 0.71 22.08
C LYS A 324 -18.09 1.31 22.08
N SER A 325 -17.09 0.49 22.43
CA SER A 325 -15.68 0.85 22.37
C SER A 325 -15.15 0.60 20.95
N ALA A 326 -14.76 1.65 20.24
CA ALA A 326 -14.30 1.57 18.86
C ALA A 326 -13.07 2.47 18.64
N TYR A 327 -12.26 2.16 17.60
CA TYR A 327 -11.13 3.00 17.18
C TYR A 327 -10.96 2.95 15.67
N ILE A 328 -10.44 4.05 15.09
CA ILE A 328 -10.12 4.12 13.66
C ILE A 328 -8.62 3.88 13.45
N LEU A 329 -8.29 2.91 12.61
CA LEU A 329 -6.90 2.63 12.24
C LEU A 329 -6.41 3.68 11.21
N GLY A 330 -5.43 4.51 11.59
CA GLY A 330 -4.83 5.43 10.61
C GLY A 330 -4.42 6.80 11.11
N ARG A 331 -3.25 6.86 11.79
CA ARG A 331 -2.66 8.11 12.31
C ARG A 331 -2.35 9.19 11.26
N ASP A 332 -2.17 8.82 9.98
CA ASP A 332 -1.77 9.78 8.94
C ASP A 332 -2.95 10.62 8.42
N MET A 333 -4.17 10.12 8.59
CA MET A 333 -5.38 10.78 8.11
C MET A 333 -5.63 12.13 8.83
N HIS A 334 -5.36 12.20 10.14
CA HIS A 334 -5.60 13.43 10.92
C HIS A 334 -4.80 14.61 10.37
N LYS A 335 -3.52 14.40 10.01
CA LYS A 335 -2.67 15.48 9.47
C LYS A 335 -3.25 16.08 8.18
N GLY A 336 -3.74 15.21 7.29
CA GLY A 336 -4.38 15.64 6.04
C GLY A 336 -5.65 16.46 6.26
N LEU A 337 -6.49 16.07 7.23
CA LEU A 337 -7.71 16.78 7.58
C LEU A 337 -7.41 18.11 8.29
N VAL A 338 -6.51 18.11 9.29
CA VAL A 338 -6.08 19.34 9.99
C VAL A 338 -5.47 20.35 9.02
N ASN A 339 -4.62 19.88 8.09
CA ASN A 339 -4.03 20.75 7.07
C ASN A 339 -5.09 21.32 6.14
N TYR A 340 -6.13 20.55 5.78
CA TYR A 340 -7.23 21.05 4.97
C TYR A 340 -8.03 22.13 5.71
N VAL A 341 -8.35 21.95 6.99
CA VAL A 341 -8.97 22.98 7.82
C VAL A 341 -8.11 24.25 7.88
N LYS A 342 -6.82 24.12 8.15
CA LYS A 342 -5.87 25.24 8.25
C LYS A 342 -5.60 25.94 6.92
N LYS A 343 -5.81 25.28 5.78
CA LYS A 343 -5.73 25.88 4.44
C LYS A 343 -6.89 26.88 4.23
N ILE A 344 -8.08 26.56 4.74
CA ILE A 344 -9.27 27.40 4.59
C ILE A 344 -9.22 28.62 5.51
N THR A 345 -8.84 28.42 6.77
CA THR A 345 -8.70 29.52 7.73
C THR A 345 -7.63 29.24 8.77
N LYS A 346 -6.99 30.32 9.24
CA LYS A 346 -6.04 30.30 10.38
C LYS A 346 -6.70 30.78 11.68
N HIS A 347 -7.97 31.20 11.64
CA HIS A 347 -8.68 31.77 12.78
C HIS A 347 -9.37 30.68 13.61
N ASN A 348 -8.69 30.18 14.64
CA ASN A 348 -9.20 29.10 15.49
C ASN A 348 -10.52 29.45 16.22
N ASN A 349 -10.78 30.72 16.47
CA ASN A 349 -12.01 31.19 17.14
C ASN A 349 -13.19 31.40 16.19
N MET A 350 -13.02 31.24 14.88
CA MET A 350 -14.10 31.31 13.91
C MET A 350 -15.17 30.27 14.25
N SER A 351 -16.44 30.65 14.15
CA SER A 351 -17.55 29.71 14.39
C SER A 351 -17.55 28.58 13.35
N SER A 352 -18.00 27.39 13.75
CA SER A 352 -18.13 26.25 12.83
C SER A 352 -19.10 26.54 11.67
N VAL A 353 -20.13 27.35 11.90
CA VAL A 353 -21.10 27.77 10.87
C VAL A 353 -20.45 28.66 9.80
N GLU A 354 -19.69 29.66 10.21
CA GLU A 354 -18.94 30.51 9.29
C GLU A 354 -17.86 29.72 8.53
N PHE A 355 -17.15 28.86 9.23
CA PHE A 355 -16.17 27.94 8.63
C PHE A 355 -16.82 27.03 7.58
N MET A 356 -18.01 26.46 7.85
CA MET A 356 -18.73 25.61 6.91
C MET A 356 -19.10 26.32 5.61
N ASN A 357 -19.41 27.62 5.67
CA ASN A 357 -19.64 28.43 4.48
C ASN A 357 -18.36 28.55 3.64
N LEU A 358 -17.23 28.88 4.27
CA LEU A 358 -15.92 28.97 3.60
C LEU A 358 -15.49 27.59 3.03
N LEU A 359 -15.63 26.52 3.80
CA LEU A 359 -15.34 25.16 3.38
C LEU A 359 -16.14 24.76 2.14
N THR A 360 -17.44 25.11 2.12
CA THR A 360 -18.32 24.79 1.00
C THR A 360 -17.95 25.56 -0.26
N VAL A 361 -17.55 26.83 -0.14
CA VAL A 361 -17.09 27.64 -1.26
C VAL A 361 -15.77 27.10 -1.79
N ASP A 362 -14.76 26.85 -0.92
CA ASP A 362 -13.47 26.28 -1.31
C ASP A 362 -13.65 24.92 -2.02
N PHE A 363 -14.49 24.06 -1.46
CA PHE A 363 -14.78 22.77 -2.06
C PHE A 363 -15.38 22.91 -3.47
N ARG A 364 -16.43 23.72 -3.66
CA ARG A 364 -17.06 23.89 -4.97
C ARG A 364 -16.09 24.38 -6.02
N VAL A 365 -15.31 25.41 -5.70
CA VAL A 365 -14.34 26.02 -6.63
C VAL A 365 -13.25 25.02 -7.00
N ASN A 366 -12.62 24.39 -6.00
CA ASN A 366 -11.51 23.49 -6.26
C ASN A 366 -11.97 22.15 -6.87
N HIS A 367 -13.13 21.62 -6.47
CA HIS A 367 -13.67 20.40 -7.04
C HIS A 367 -14.03 20.58 -8.51
N SER A 368 -14.75 21.67 -8.90
CA SER A 368 -15.05 21.95 -10.31
C SER A 368 -13.77 22.07 -11.12
N LYS A 369 -12.80 22.82 -10.65
CA LYS A 369 -11.50 22.95 -11.33
C LYS A 369 -10.81 21.60 -11.56
N LEU A 370 -10.84 20.70 -10.58
CA LEU A 370 -10.25 19.36 -10.71
C LEU A 370 -10.99 18.49 -11.72
N VAL A 371 -12.32 18.57 -11.75
CA VAL A 371 -13.13 17.85 -12.75
C VAL A 371 -12.90 18.40 -14.15
N ASP A 372 -12.85 19.73 -14.30
CA ASP A 372 -12.65 20.40 -15.61
C ASP A 372 -11.24 20.13 -16.17
N THR A 373 -10.27 19.82 -15.32
CA THR A 373 -8.89 19.44 -15.71
C THR A 373 -8.65 17.93 -15.73
N ASP A 374 -9.70 17.11 -15.73
CA ASP A 374 -9.67 15.64 -15.75
C ASP A 374 -8.87 14.99 -14.58
N LYS A 375 -8.71 15.71 -13.47
CA LYS A 375 -8.03 15.24 -12.26
C LYS A 375 -9.00 14.52 -11.31
N GLN A 376 -9.70 13.49 -11.82
CA GLN A 376 -10.81 12.84 -11.13
C GLN A 376 -10.42 12.22 -9.78
N ASN A 377 -9.23 11.63 -9.66
CA ASN A 377 -8.77 11.05 -8.38
C ASN A 377 -8.54 12.11 -7.30
N GLN A 378 -8.09 13.30 -7.68
CA GLN A 378 -7.95 14.43 -6.76
C GLN A 378 -9.32 14.96 -6.35
N ALA A 379 -10.26 15.09 -7.29
CA ALA A 379 -11.63 15.48 -7.00
C ALA A 379 -12.30 14.52 -6.01
N ASN A 380 -12.12 13.22 -6.19
CA ASN A 380 -12.61 12.17 -5.28
C ASN A 380 -12.00 12.28 -3.87
N THR A 381 -10.68 12.50 -3.81
CA THR A 381 -9.96 12.68 -2.52
C THR A 381 -10.42 13.96 -1.80
N LEU A 382 -10.62 15.04 -2.54
CA LEU A 382 -11.14 16.32 -1.98
C LEU A 382 -12.57 16.13 -1.45
N SER A 383 -13.42 15.39 -2.18
CA SER A 383 -14.78 15.08 -1.74
C SER A 383 -14.80 14.31 -0.42
N ASP A 384 -13.96 13.27 -0.27
CA ASP A 384 -13.90 12.50 0.97
C ASP A 384 -13.36 13.34 2.14
N LYS A 385 -12.35 14.21 1.92
CA LYS A 385 -11.86 15.15 2.93
C LYS A 385 -12.94 16.17 3.34
N PHE A 386 -13.67 16.72 2.37
CA PHE A 386 -14.75 17.66 2.63
C PHE A 386 -15.84 17.04 3.52
N GLU A 387 -16.32 15.84 3.16
CA GLU A 387 -17.33 15.14 3.95
C GLU A 387 -16.81 14.77 5.35
N CYS A 388 -15.54 14.36 5.50
CA CYS A 388 -14.93 14.14 6.81
C CYS A 388 -14.94 15.41 7.67
N VAL A 389 -14.45 16.53 7.15
CA VAL A 389 -14.36 17.80 7.90
C VAL A 389 -15.76 18.31 8.26
N LYS A 390 -16.75 18.13 7.39
CA LYS A 390 -18.14 18.47 7.65
C LYS A 390 -18.70 17.71 8.87
N ILE A 391 -18.41 16.41 9.02
CA ILE A 391 -18.84 15.62 10.18
C ILE A 391 -18.26 16.22 11.47
N PHE A 392 -16.96 16.58 11.47
CA PHE A 392 -16.33 17.20 12.63
C PHE A 392 -16.88 18.61 12.93
N ALA A 393 -17.17 19.39 11.89
CA ALA A 393 -17.74 20.73 12.05
C ALA A 393 -19.14 20.73 12.68
N LEU A 394 -19.91 19.66 12.48
CA LEU A 394 -21.21 19.45 13.16
C LEU A 394 -21.07 19.05 14.64
N LYS A 395 -19.88 18.74 15.11
CA LYS A 395 -19.59 18.28 16.49
C LYS A 395 -18.81 19.33 17.32
N ALA A 396 -18.49 20.47 16.74
CA ALA A 396 -17.70 21.51 17.38
C ALA A 396 -18.28 22.90 17.08
N ASP A 397 -18.11 23.84 18.01
CA ASP A 397 -18.64 25.21 17.87
C ASP A 397 -17.65 26.15 17.15
N THR A 398 -16.34 25.80 17.13
CA THR A 398 -15.28 26.64 16.57
C THR A 398 -14.29 25.80 15.74
N VAL A 399 -13.51 26.47 14.88
CA VAL A 399 -12.42 25.86 14.10
C VAL A 399 -11.39 25.18 15.01
N GLY A 400 -11.04 25.79 16.14
CA GLY A 400 -10.16 25.16 17.14
C GLY A 400 -10.75 23.87 17.70
N GLY A 401 -12.07 23.87 17.96
CA GLY A 401 -12.82 22.68 18.37
C GLY A 401 -12.82 21.58 17.31
N ILE A 402 -13.00 21.95 16.02
CA ILE A 402 -12.91 20.99 14.88
C ILE A 402 -11.55 20.31 14.87
N ILE A 403 -10.46 21.09 14.97
CA ILE A 403 -9.09 20.55 14.99
C ILE A 403 -8.88 19.62 16.20
N ALA A 404 -9.29 20.06 17.39
CA ALA A 404 -9.17 19.27 18.62
C ALA A 404 -9.94 17.93 18.53
N GLU A 405 -11.13 17.94 17.91
CA GLU A 405 -11.94 16.74 17.73
C GLU A 405 -11.29 15.76 16.72
N ILE A 406 -10.74 16.28 15.62
CA ILE A 406 -9.94 15.46 14.67
C ILE A 406 -8.75 14.83 15.40
N GLU A 407 -7.99 15.62 16.17
CA GLU A 407 -6.83 15.12 16.91
C GLU A 407 -7.23 14.09 17.99
N ARG A 408 -8.32 14.33 18.72
CA ARG A 408 -8.85 13.41 19.72
C ARG A 408 -9.19 12.05 19.12
N LEU A 409 -9.89 12.04 17.99
CA LEU A 409 -10.32 10.80 17.33
C LEU A 409 -9.14 9.92 16.91
N PHE A 410 -8.08 10.51 16.34
CA PHE A 410 -6.98 9.76 15.76
C PHE A 410 -5.77 9.57 16.70
N ASN A 411 -5.68 10.34 17.79
CA ASN A 411 -4.59 10.24 18.78
C ASN A 411 -4.93 9.36 20.00
N SER A 412 -6.16 8.84 20.09
CA SER A 412 -6.52 7.95 21.18
C SER A 412 -5.60 6.71 21.18
N LYS A 413 -4.77 6.57 22.22
CA LYS A 413 -3.89 5.42 22.41
C LYS A 413 -4.66 4.15 22.81
N SER A 414 -5.94 4.27 23.17
CA SER A 414 -6.79 3.16 23.51
C SER A 414 -7.15 2.36 22.26
N LYS A 415 -6.69 1.14 22.18
CA LYS A 415 -7.25 0.16 21.26
C LYS A 415 -8.69 -0.11 21.73
N GLY A 416 -9.66 0.38 21.00
CA GLY A 416 -11.06 0.01 21.22
C GLY A 416 -11.30 -1.47 20.87
N ASP A 417 -12.47 -1.95 21.21
CA ASP A 417 -12.84 -3.34 20.97
C ASP A 417 -13.24 -3.61 19.52
N ILE A 418 -13.72 -2.58 18.80
CA ILE A 418 -14.15 -2.65 17.39
C ILE A 418 -13.18 -1.84 16.55
N GLN A 419 -12.63 -2.46 15.51
CA GLN A 419 -11.68 -1.82 14.62
C GLN A 419 -12.37 -1.26 13.37
N LEU A 420 -12.29 0.05 13.15
CA LEU A 420 -12.69 0.69 11.89
C LEU A 420 -11.45 0.96 11.04
N SER A 421 -11.52 0.70 9.74
CA SER A 421 -10.38 0.89 8.85
C SER A 421 -10.80 1.10 7.39
N THR A 422 -9.98 1.84 6.63
CA THR A 422 -10.11 1.74 5.19
C THR A 422 -9.63 0.38 4.71
N VAL A 423 -10.18 -0.12 3.59
CA VAL A 423 -9.78 -1.40 3.01
C VAL A 423 -8.27 -1.47 2.78
N HIS A 424 -7.65 -0.37 2.33
CA HIS A 424 -6.20 -0.30 2.11
C HIS A 424 -5.39 -0.57 3.39
N LYS A 425 -5.83 -0.03 4.53
CA LYS A 425 -5.13 -0.23 5.82
C LYS A 425 -5.46 -1.57 6.47
N ALA A 426 -6.56 -2.21 6.06
CA ALA A 426 -6.95 -3.54 6.50
C ALA A 426 -6.23 -4.67 5.74
N LYS A 427 -5.45 -4.36 4.70
CA LYS A 427 -4.64 -5.38 4.02
C LYS A 427 -3.68 -6.04 5.03
N GLY A 428 -3.65 -7.37 5.04
CA GLY A 428 -2.90 -8.15 6.02
C GLY A 428 -3.64 -8.45 7.33
N LEU A 429 -4.76 -7.75 7.61
CA LEU A 429 -5.59 -7.99 8.79
C LEU A 429 -6.74 -8.96 8.46
N GLU A 430 -7.39 -9.49 9.52
CA GLU A 430 -8.55 -10.38 9.39
C GLU A 430 -9.39 -10.33 10.68
N ALA A 431 -10.68 -10.65 10.57
CA ALA A 431 -11.59 -10.74 11.71
C ALA A 431 -12.65 -11.83 11.45
N ASP A 432 -13.26 -12.33 12.52
CA ASP A 432 -14.33 -13.32 12.38
C ASP A 432 -15.52 -12.73 11.63
N ASN A 433 -15.94 -11.52 11.98
CA ASN A 433 -17.01 -10.81 11.31
C ASN A 433 -16.49 -9.50 10.71
N VAL A 434 -16.83 -9.24 9.47
CA VAL A 434 -16.42 -8.03 8.75
C VAL A 434 -17.65 -7.30 8.22
N PHE A 435 -17.78 -6.04 8.58
CA PHE A 435 -18.82 -5.13 8.11
C PHE A 435 -18.23 -4.19 7.05
N ILE A 436 -18.87 -4.08 5.89
CA ILE A 436 -18.43 -3.19 4.81
C ILE A 436 -19.46 -2.08 4.63
N LEU A 437 -19.02 -0.83 4.78
CA LEU A 437 -19.84 0.37 4.65
C LEU A 437 -19.80 0.94 3.23
N ALA A 438 -20.83 1.72 2.88
CA ALA A 438 -20.94 2.46 1.61
C ALA A 438 -20.74 1.56 0.38
N THR A 439 -21.30 0.38 0.42
CA THR A 439 -21.13 -0.68 -0.59
C THR A 439 -21.75 -0.33 -1.94
N GLU A 440 -22.76 0.57 -1.97
CA GLU A 440 -23.34 1.14 -3.19
C GLU A 440 -22.34 1.98 -4.00
N ARG A 441 -21.23 2.40 -3.37
CA ARG A 441 -20.14 3.18 -3.96
C ARG A 441 -18.90 2.33 -4.23
N MET A 442 -19.01 1.01 -4.19
CA MET A 442 -17.91 0.06 -4.45
C MET A 442 -18.28 -0.86 -5.65
N PRO A 443 -17.38 -1.05 -6.61
CA PRO A 443 -16.13 -0.30 -6.87
C PRO A 443 -16.37 1.21 -6.99
N HIS A 444 -15.33 2.03 -6.79
CA HIS A 444 -15.49 3.48 -6.91
C HIS A 444 -15.93 3.85 -8.34
N PRO A 445 -17.11 4.49 -8.53
CA PRO A 445 -17.72 4.63 -9.86
C PRO A 445 -16.95 5.53 -10.82
N LYS A 446 -16.05 6.37 -10.30
CA LYS A 446 -15.21 7.30 -11.07
C LYS A 446 -13.72 6.96 -10.90
N ALA A 447 -13.36 5.70 -10.68
CA ALA A 447 -11.97 5.29 -10.60
C ALA A 447 -11.34 5.24 -12.00
N THR A 448 -10.10 5.67 -12.09
CA THR A 448 -9.30 5.57 -13.33
C THR A 448 -8.77 4.15 -13.54
N ASN A 449 -8.58 3.37 -12.45
CA ASN A 449 -8.12 1.98 -12.48
C ASN A 449 -9.20 1.05 -11.89
N MET A 450 -10.07 0.53 -12.73
CA MET A 450 -11.14 -0.39 -12.30
C MET A 450 -10.62 -1.74 -11.80
N GLN A 451 -9.44 -2.19 -12.27
CA GLN A 451 -8.87 -3.44 -11.77
C GLN A 451 -8.42 -3.30 -10.31
N GLU A 452 -7.82 -2.16 -9.96
CA GLU A 452 -7.45 -1.87 -8.56
C GLU A 452 -8.70 -1.78 -7.67
N GLU A 453 -9.79 -1.18 -8.13
CA GLU A 453 -11.05 -1.13 -7.38
C GLU A 453 -11.68 -2.52 -7.19
N ARG A 454 -11.61 -3.40 -8.19
CA ARG A 454 -12.00 -4.81 -8.03
C ARG A 454 -11.13 -5.53 -6.99
N ASN A 455 -9.83 -5.29 -7.01
CA ASN A 455 -8.90 -5.80 -6.01
C ASN A 455 -9.25 -5.28 -4.61
N ILE A 456 -9.66 -4.02 -4.48
CA ILE A 456 -10.13 -3.44 -3.20
C ILE A 456 -11.38 -4.18 -2.70
N CYS A 457 -12.34 -4.49 -3.57
CA CYS A 457 -13.50 -5.30 -3.20
C CYS A 457 -13.08 -6.71 -2.74
N TYR A 458 -12.21 -7.38 -3.49
CA TYR A 458 -11.68 -8.69 -3.14
C TYR A 458 -10.94 -8.67 -1.79
N VAL A 459 -10.08 -7.67 -1.55
CA VAL A 459 -9.39 -7.51 -0.27
C VAL A 459 -10.39 -7.33 0.87
N ALA A 460 -11.40 -6.47 0.71
CA ALA A 460 -12.41 -6.23 1.75
C ALA A 460 -13.16 -7.51 2.14
N ILE A 461 -13.62 -8.27 1.14
CA ILE A 461 -14.37 -9.51 1.31
C ILE A 461 -13.52 -10.57 2.03
N THR A 462 -12.28 -10.75 1.58
CA THR A 462 -11.39 -11.80 2.09
C THR A 462 -10.77 -11.50 3.47
N ARG A 463 -11.19 -10.42 4.14
CA ARG A 463 -10.85 -10.19 5.56
C ARG A 463 -11.72 -11.02 6.50
N ALA A 464 -12.90 -11.49 6.04
CA ALA A 464 -13.84 -12.25 6.87
C ALA A 464 -13.42 -13.72 7.02
N LYS A 465 -13.34 -14.17 8.29
CA LYS A 465 -13.09 -15.59 8.63
C LYS A 465 -14.38 -16.39 8.85
N LYS A 466 -15.50 -15.72 9.19
CA LYS A 466 -16.79 -16.40 9.42
C LYS A 466 -17.92 -15.72 8.67
N ASN A 467 -18.16 -14.44 8.93
CA ASN A 467 -19.32 -13.76 8.36
C ASN A 467 -18.94 -12.41 7.73
N LEU A 468 -19.61 -12.12 6.62
CA LEU A 468 -19.49 -10.86 5.88
C LEU A 468 -20.83 -10.11 5.92
N TYR A 469 -20.79 -8.84 6.27
CA TYR A 469 -21.97 -7.97 6.36
C TYR A 469 -21.78 -6.75 5.43
N TYR A 470 -22.57 -6.68 4.37
CA TYR A 470 -22.71 -5.48 3.57
C TYR A 470 -23.74 -4.55 4.21
N CYS A 471 -23.31 -3.39 4.72
CA CYS A 471 -24.19 -2.37 5.27
C CYS A 471 -24.81 -1.51 4.15
N GLY A 472 -25.32 -2.16 3.13
CA GLY A 472 -25.92 -1.65 1.91
C GLY A 472 -26.08 -2.77 0.90
N PRO A 473 -26.38 -2.46 -0.38
CA PRO A 473 -26.49 -3.45 -1.44
C PRO A 473 -25.14 -4.14 -1.70
N ARG A 474 -25.16 -5.28 -2.36
CA ARG A 474 -23.90 -5.89 -2.82
C ARG A 474 -23.13 -4.93 -3.74
N PRO A 475 -21.81 -4.79 -3.58
CA PRO A 475 -20.98 -4.04 -4.52
C PRO A 475 -21.16 -4.59 -5.96
N LYS A 476 -21.05 -3.70 -6.94
CA LYS A 476 -21.09 -4.10 -8.36
C LYS A 476 -19.83 -4.88 -8.76
N ASN A 477 -19.94 -5.68 -9.82
CA ASN A 477 -18.78 -6.39 -10.39
C ASN A 477 -18.01 -5.50 -11.34
#